data_176291e69cbf5ba8b1dc943edae2ed53
#
_entry.id   176291e69cbf5ba8b1dc943edae2ed53
#
_cell.length_a   1.000
_cell.length_b   1.000
_cell.length_c   1.000
_cell.angle_alpha   90.00
_cell.angle_beta   90.00
_cell.angle_gamma   90.00
#
_symmetry.space_group_name_H-M   'P 1'
#
loop_
_entity.id
_entity.type
_entity.pdbx_description
1 polymer ?
#
loop_
_entity_poly.entity_id
_entity_poly.type
_entity_poly.pdbx_seq_one_letter_code
_entity_poly.pdbx_strand_id
1 'polypeptide(L)'
;FQDSLDDPKIIKNEKFHSSELHAIAKEVALENDISITSGNYCWTLGPTYETSSEIQYLTSLNGSSVGMSTLPEIQEGGNLGLNLLTLSLLTNYAAGISKTSLKHEEVLENAKKSTNKMVTLLSEIVKKVKT
;
A
#
# COMPACT_ATOMS: atom_id res chain seq x y z
N PHE A 1 -6.86 -24.98 1.37
CA PHE A 1 -7.07 -24.65 -0.05
C PHE A 1 -8.54 -24.39 -0.38
N GLN A 2 -9.46 -25.00 0.36
CA GLN A 2 -10.91 -24.86 0.14
C GLN A 2 -11.48 -23.59 0.80
N ASP A 3 -10.87 -23.12 1.88
CA ASP A 3 -11.28 -21.90 2.58
C ASP A 3 -10.97 -20.58 1.82
N SER A 4 -10.16 -20.65 0.77
CA SER A 4 -9.80 -19.49 -0.05
C SER A 4 -10.78 -19.21 -1.20
N LEU A 5 -11.70 -20.13 -1.46
CA LEU A 5 -12.71 -20.00 -2.52
C LEU A 5 -14.09 -19.58 -1.99
N ASP A 6 -14.32 -19.74 -0.69
CA ASP A 6 -15.56 -19.37 -0.04
C ASP A 6 -15.41 -17.98 0.59
N ASP A 7 -15.89 -16.99 -0.14
CA ASP A 7 -16.10 -15.61 0.29
C ASP A 7 -14.84 -14.90 0.82
N PRO A 8 -14.24 -14.01 0.07
CA PRO A 8 -13.06 -13.29 0.53
C PRO A 8 -13.40 -12.54 1.81
N LYS A 9 -12.88 -13.01 2.93
CA LYS A 9 -13.05 -12.35 4.21
C LYS A 9 -12.40 -10.97 4.11
N ILE A 10 -13.23 -9.94 3.96
CA ILE A 10 -12.77 -8.55 4.07
C ILE A 10 -12.40 -8.33 5.54
N ILE A 11 -11.13 -8.51 5.84
CA ILE A 11 -10.60 -8.20 7.16
C ILE A 11 -10.20 -6.73 7.15
N LYS A 12 -11.01 -5.90 7.79
CA LYS A 12 -10.69 -4.48 7.98
C LYS A 12 -9.72 -4.35 9.13
N ASN A 13 -8.47 -4.06 8.81
CA ASN A 13 -7.40 -3.86 9.80
C ASN A 13 -7.19 -2.38 10.16
N GLU A 14 -8.16 -1.52 9.91
CA GLU A 14 -8.11 -0.08 10.22
C GLU A 14 -7.74 0.17 11.68
N LYS A 15 -8.21 -0.67 12.60
CA LYS A 15 -7.94 -0.57 14.03
C LYS A 15 -6.47 -0.72 14.43
N PHE A 16 -5.65 -1.28 13.54
CA PHE A 16 -4.21 -1.47 13.80
C PHE A 16 -3.37 -0.28 13.36
N HIS A 17 -3.92 0.60 12.51
CA HIS A 17 -3.19 1.76 12.02
C HIS A 17 -3.32 2.94 12.98
N SER A 18 -2.18 3.55 13.29
CA SER A 18 -2.13 4.73 14.16
C SER A 18 -2.56 5.99 13.41
N SER A 19 -3.60 6.65 13.91
CA SER A 19 -4.04 7.95 13.38
C SER A 19 -2.98 9.04 13.57
N GLU A 20 -2.19 8.96 14.65
CA GLU A 20 -1.08 9.87 14.92
C GLU A 20 0.03 9.72 13.86
N LEU A 21 0.46 8.49 13.59
CA LEU A 21 1.46 8.22 12.54
C LEU A 21 0.98 8.64 11.15
N HIS A 22 -0.31 8.47 10.86
CA HIS A 22 -0.91 8.97 9.62
C HIS A 22 -0.87 10.50 9.53
N ALA A 23 -1.14 11.20 10.62
CA ALA A 23 -1.06 12.66 10.66
C ALA A 23 0.38 13.14 10.44
N ILE A 24 1.34 12.53 11.13
CA ILE A 24 2.78 12.81 10.97
C ILE A 24 3.21 12.56 9.51
N ALA A 25 2.79 11.46 8.90
CA ALA A 25 3.15 11.16 7.52
C ALA A 25 2.62 12.21 6.53
N LYS A 26 1.39 12.70 6.73
CA LYS A 26 0.81 13.76 5.90
C LYS A 26 1.53 15.08 6.07
N GLU A 27 1.87 15.45 7.30
CA GLU A 27 2.62 16.67 7.60
C GLU A 27 4.01 16.63 6.96
N VAL A 28 4.76 15.54 7.16
CA VAL A 28 6.08 15.35 6.56
C VAL A 28 6.02 15.38 5.04
N ALA A 29 5.02 14.74 4.44
CA ALA A 29 4.85 14.74 2.99
C ALA A 29 4.64 16.17 2.45
N LEU A 30 3.81 16.98 3.14
CA LEU A 30 3.57 18.37 2.77
C LEU A 30 4.84 19.24 2.90
N GLU A 31 5.60 19.09 3.98
CA GLU A 31 6.84 19.83 4.22
C GLU A 31 7.93 19.54 3.19
N ASN A 32 7.92 18.34 2.59
CA ASN A 32 8.92 17.88 1.64
C ASN A 32 8.43 17.86 0.18
N ASP A 33 7.27 18.44 -0.11
CA ASP A 33 6.64 18.43 -1.44
C ASP A 33 6.51 17.01 -2.03
N ILE A 34 6.12 16.07 -1.15
CA ILE A 34 5.89 14.68 -1.53
C ILE A 34 4.38 14.43 -1.58
N SER A 35 3.86 14.10 -2.76
CA SER A 35 2.46 13.75 -2.91
C SER A 35 2.21 12.36 -2.36
N ILE A 36 1.35 12.24 -1.35
CA ILE A 36 0.82 11.00 -0.83
C ILE A 36 -0.71 11.02 -0.82
N THR A 37 -1.32 9.86 -0.88
CA THR A 37 -2.76 9.70 -0.76
C THR A 37 -3.09 8.56 0.19
N SER A 38 -4.22 8.64 0.84
CA SER A 38 -4.73 7.53 1.67
C SER A 38 -5.65 6.66 0.84
N GLY A 39 -5.60 5.36 1.06
CA GLY A 39 -6.46 4.42 0.35
C GLY A 39 -6.44 3.03 0.98
N ASN A 40 -7.19 2.12 0.41
CA ASN A 40 -7.26 0.73 0.88
C ASN A 40 -6.26 -0.13 0.11
N TYR A 41 -5.39 -0.78 0.84
CA TYR A 41 -4.48 -1.77 0.30
C TYR A 41 -5.16 -3.15 0.30
N CYS A 42 -5.21 -3.79 -0.86
CA CYS A 42 -5.71 -5.15 -1.01
C CYS A 42 -4.53 -6.12 -1.03
N TRP A 43 -4.63 -7.16 -0.23
CA TRP A 43 -3.63 -8.22 -0.20
C TRP A 43 -4.11 -9.44 -0.97
N THR A 44 -3.28 -9.94 -1.88
CA THR A 44 -3.51 -11.15 -2.65
C THR A 44 -2.36 -12.12 -2.41
N LEU A 45 -2.64 -13.42 -2.52
CA LEU A 45 -1.64 -14.45 -2.19
C LEU A 45 -0.56 -14.61 -3.27
N GLY A 46 -0.85 -14.25 -4.52
CA GLY A 46 0.04 -14.57 -5.63
C GLY A 46 0.13 -16.09 -5.88
N PRO A 47 1.18 -16.58 -6.55
CA PRO A 47 2.37 -15.88 -7.05
C PRO A 47 2.17 -15.15 -8.38
N THR A 48 1.01 -15.24 -9.00
CA THR A 48 0.70 -14.55 -10.26
C THR A 48 0.14 -13.16 -9.99
N TYR A 49 0.35 -12.24 -10.94
CA TYR A 49 -0.35 -10.96 -10.93
C TYR A 49 -1.85 -11.16 -11.18
N GLU A 50 -2.62 -10.21 -10.68
CA GLU A 50 -4.06 -10.20 -10.79
C GLU A 50 -4.51 -10.03 -12.26
N THR A 51 -5.59 -10.70 -12.62
CA THR A 51 -6.30 -10.48 -13.88
C THR A 51 -7.12 -9.19 -13.83
N SER A 52 -7.53 -8.69 -15.00
CA SER A 52 -8.41 -7.51 -15.06
C SER A 52 -9.74 -7.71 -14.32
N SER A 53 -10.28 -8.92 -14.29
CA SER A 53 -11.52 -9.23 -13.57
C SER A 53 -11.32 -9.21 -12.06
N GLU A 54 -10.20 -9.73 -11.56
CA GLU A 54 -9.82 -9.63 -10.15
C GLU A 54 -9.62 -8.17 -9.72
N ILE A 55 -8.96 -7.36 -10.56
CA ILE A 55 -8.79 -5.93 -10.29
C ILE A 55 -10.14 -5.21 -10.25
N GLN A 56 -11.07 -5.50 -11.16
CA GLN A 56 -12.42 -4.95 -11.10
C GLN A 56 -13.15 -5.34 -9.81
N TYR A 57 -13.01 -6.60 -9.37
CA TYR A 57 -13.58 -7.05 -8.12
C TYR A 57 -12.97 -6.31 -6.92
N LEU A 58 -11.65 -6.21 -6.82
CA LEU A 58 -10.97 -5.47 -5.75
C LEU A 58 -11.38 -3.98 -5.74
N THR A 59 -11.53 -3.38 -6.92
CA THR A 59 -12.02 -2.01 -7.06
C THR A 59 -13.45 -1.86 -6.52
N SER A 60 -14.32 -2.84 -6.77
CA SER A 60 -15.69 -2.84 -6.23
C SER A 60 -15.74 -2.91 -4.69
N LEU A 61 -14.67 -3.40 -4.08
CA LEU A 61 -14.46 -3.42 -2.62
C LEU A 61 -13.76 -2.15 -2.09
N ASN A 62 -13.68 -1.09 -2.91
CA ASN A 62 -12.95 0.15 -2.61
C ASN A 62 -11.42 -0.03 -2.48
N GLY A 63 -10.84 -1.04 -3.10
CA GLY A 63 -9.39 -1.21 -3.20
C GLY A 63 -8.75 -0.08 -4.00
N SER A 64 -7.65 0.47 -3.50
CA SER A 64 -6.89 1.55 -4.12
C SER A 64 -5.52 1.08 -4.62
N SER A 65 -5.00 0.04 -4.01
CA SER A 65 -3.75 -0.62 -4.38
C SER A 65 -3.82 -2.11 -4.07
N VAL A 66 -2.97 -2.88 -4.72
CA VAL A 66 -2.89 -4.33 -4.52
C VAL A 66 -1.44 -4.78 -4.45
N GLY A 67 -1.18 -5.82 -3.67
CA GLY A 67 0.13 -6.45 -3.58
C GLY A 67 0.09 -7.74 -2.77
N MET A 68 1.22 -8.43 -2.73
CA MET A 68 1.35 -9.79 -2.18
C MET A 68 2.06 -9.83 -0.82
N SER A 69 2.27 -8.70 -0.17
CA SER A 69 3.02 -8.55 1.09
C SER A 69 2.27 -7.67 2.08
N THR A 70 2.87 -7.43 3.24
CA THR A 70 2.46 -6.38 4.19
C THR A 70 1.32 -6.77 5.14
N LEU A 71 0.30 -7.52 4.71
CA LEU A 71 -0.82 -7.87 5.59
C LEU A 71 -0.42 -8.74 6.78
N PRO A 72 0.44 -9.78 6.63
CA PRO A 72 0.88 -10.59 7.78
C PRO A 72 1.58 -9.74 8.84
N GLU A 73 2.42 -8.79 8.42
CA GLU A 73 3.13 -7.87 9.32
C GLU A 73 2.17 -6.91 10.03
N ILE A 74 1.15 -6.41 9.32
CA ILE A 74 0.10 -5.56 9.92
C ILE A 74 -0.67 -6.33 10.99
N GLN A 75 -1.07 -7.57 10.70
CA GLN A 75 -1.83 -8.39 11.62
C GLN A 75 -1.01 -8.74 12.86
N GLU A 76 0.21 -9.20 12.69
CA GLU A 76 1.07 -9.57 13.81
C GLU A 76 1.47 -8.36 14.64
N GLY A 77 1.92 -7.28 14.02
CA GLY A 77 2.25 -6.04 14.72
C GLY A 77 1.06 -5.46 15.47
N GLY A 78 -0.13 -5.47 14.85
CA GLY A 78 -1.36 -5.02 15.48
C GLY A 78 -1.78 -5.88 16.68
N ASN A 79 -1.64 -7.20 16.57
CA ASN A 79 -1.92 -8.12 17.68
C ASN A 79 -0.94 -7.92 18.86
N LEU A 80 0.30 -7.54 18.58
CA LEU A 80 1.30 -7.18 19.60
C LEU A 80 1.10 -5.77 20.17
N GLY A 81 0.11 -5.02 19.72
CA GLY A 81 -0.19 -3.67 20.22
C GLY A 81 0.76 -2.59 19.70
N LEU A 82 1.46 -2.83 18.60
CA LEU A 82 2.32 -1.82 17.98
C LEU A 82 1.50 -0.73 17.28
N ASN A 83 2.01 0.49 17.32
CA ASN A 83 1.50 1.57 16.46
C ASN A 83 2.01 1.40 15.05
N LEU A 84 1.11 1.20 14.08
CA LEU A 84 1.46 0.86 12.71
C LEU A 84 1.16 2.01 11.76
N LEU A 85 2.08 2.19 10.81
CA LEU A 85 1.89 3.01 9.62
C LEU A 85 2.31 2.17 8.41
N THR A 86 1.43 2.04 7.43
CA THR A 86 1.74 1.35 6.17
C THR A 86 1.88 2.36 5.05
N LEU A 87 3.00 2.29 4.34
CA LEU A 87 3.28 3.08 3.16
C LEU A 87 3.48 2.14 1.97
N SER A 88 2.73 2.36 0.90
CA SER A 88 2.83 1.58 -0.32
C SER A 88 3.35 2.44 -1.46
N LEU A 89 4.42 1.99 -2.11
CA LEU A 89 4.96 2.63 -3.29
C LEU A 89 4.26 2.09 -4.53
N LEU A 90 3.46 2.92 -5.19
CA LEU A 90 2.78 2.55 -6.43
C LEU A 90 3.77 2.63 -7.59
N THR A 91 4.11 1.49 -8.18
CA THR A 91 5.10 1.38 -9.26
C THR A 91 4.46 1.36 -10.65
N ASN A 92 3.23 0.87 -10.74
CA ASN A 92 2.51 0.69 -12.01
C ASN A 92 1.00 0.65 -11.78
N TYR A 93 0.25 0.82 -12.84
CA TYR A 93 -1.19 0.55 -12.83
C TYR A 93 -1.46 -0.95 -12.88
N ALA A 94 -2.51 -1.37 -12.19
CA ALA A 94 -2.99 -2.74 -12.23
C ALA A 94 -3.59 -3.11 -13.59
N ALA A 95 -3.74 -4.40 -13.86
CA ALA A 95 -4.28 -4.91 -15.12
C ALA A 95 -5.66 -4.33 -15.44
N GLY A 96 -5.84 -3.85 -16.66
CA GLY A 96 -7.10 -3.29 -17.15
C GLY A 96 -7.42 -1.85 -16.71
N ILE A 97 -6.58 -1.21 -15.89
CA ILE A 97 -6.76 0.18 -15.44
C ILE A 97 -6.19 1.16 -16.48
N SER A 98 -4.99 0.89 -16.99
CA SER A 98 -4.37 1.74 -18.01
C SER A 98 -4.61 1.18 -19.42
N LYS A 99 -4.88 2.08 -20.37
CA LYS A 99 -4.98 1.74 -21.81
C LYS A 99 -3.61 1.59 -22.48
N THR A 100 -2.56 2.07 -21.84
CA THR A 100 -1.18 2.00 -22.36
C THR A 100 -0.41 0.88 -21.67
N SER A 101 0.21 0.02 -22.47
CA SER A 101 1.20 -0.93 -21.98
C SER A 101 2.40 -0.16 -21.45
N LEU A 102 2.65 -0.21 -20.14
CA LEU A 102 3.85 0.36 -19.54
C LEU A 102 5.07 -0.39 -20.06
N LYS A 103 6.04 0.36 -20.61
CA LYS A 103 7.35 -0.22 -20.93
C LYS A 103 8.10 -0.46 -19.64
N HIS A 104 8.75 -1.61 -19.54
CA HIS A 104 9.48 -2.03 -18.33
C HIS A 104 10.55 -0.99 -17.90
N GLU A 105 11.16 -0.31 -18.85
CA GLU A 105 12.14 0.76 -18.60
C GLU A 105 11.54 1.98 -17.90
N GLU A 106 10.32 2.39 -18.28
CA GLU A 106 9.60 3.50 -17.64
C GLU A 106 9.20 3.17 -16.20
N VAL A 107 8.83 1.91 -15.94
CA VAL A 107 8.54 1.42 -14.59
C VAL A 107 9.77 1.52 -13.69
N LEU A 108 10.94 1.10 -14.19
CA LEU A 108 12.18 1.15 -13.43
C LEU A 108 12.64 2.59 -13.13
N GLU A 109 12.49 3.49 -14.10
CA GLU A 109 12.88 4.91 -13.91
C GLU A 109 11.95 5.61 -12.92
N ASN A 110 10.65 5.39 -13.02
CA ASN A 110 9.66 5.92 -12.09
C ASN A 110 9.84 5.34 -10.69
N ALA A 111 10.16 4.04 -10.59
CA ALA A 111 10.47 3.41 -9.31
C ALA A 111 11.69 4.05 -8.64
N LYS A 112 12.77 4.35 -9.38
CA LYS A 112 13.97 5.02 -8.82
C LYS A 112 13.65 6.42 -8.28
N LYS A 113 12.93 7.24 -9.04
CA LYS A 113 12.51 8.59 -8.60
C LYS A 113 11.65 8.53 -7.34
N SER A 114 10.72 7.58 -7.32
CA SER A 114 9.80 7.40 -6.19
C SER A 114 10.50 6.81 -4.95
N THR A 115 11.54 5.99 -5.13
CA THR A 115 12.35 5.44 -4.03
C THR A 115 13.00 6.54 -3.21
N ASN A 116 13.60 7.55 -3.85
CA ASN A 116 14.24 8.65 -3.14
C ASN A 116 13.22 9.43 -2.29
N LYS A 117 12.02 9.70 -2.84
CA LYS A 117 10.94 10.33 -2.09
C LYS A 117 10.48 9.47 -0.90
N MET A 118 10.37 8.17 -1.07
CA MET A 118 10.03 7.24 0.00
C MET A 118 11.09 7.24 1.11
N VAL A 119 12.38 7.22 0.77
CA VAL A 119 13.48 7.29 1.74
C VAL A 119 13.42 8.61 2.53
N THR A 120 13.22 9.73 1.85
CA THR A 120 13.05 11.04 2.52
C THR A 120 11.85 11.00 3.46
N LEU A 121 10.70 10.56 2.97
CA LEU A 121 9.46 10.49 3.76
C LEU A 121 9.64 9.65 5.04
N LEU A 122 10.18 8.45 4.90
CA LEU A 122 10.44 7.55 6.03
C LEU A 122 11.43 8.17 7.04
N SER A 123 12.52 8.75 6.55
CA SER A 123 13.55 9.36 7.41
C SER A 123 12.99 10.52 8.23
N GLU A 124 12.19 11.37 7.62
CA GLU A 124 11.60 12.53 8.31
C GLU A 124 10.45 12.11 9.25
N ILE A 125 9.66 11.08 8.90
CA ILE A 125 8.65 10.52 9.81
C ILE A 125 9.33 9.98 11.08
N VAL A 126 10.39 9.18 10.93
CA VAL A 126 11.12 8.61 12.07
C VAL A 126 11.67 9.69 13.00
N LYS A 127 12.15 10.82 12.45
CA LYS A 127 12.63 11.96 13.27
C LYS A 127 11.50 12.64 14.04
N LYS A 128 10.28 12.67 13.50
CA LYS A 128 9.11 13.30 14.15
C LYS A 128 8.41 12.40 15.17
N VAL A 129 8.54 11.10 15.02
CA VAL A 129 7.99 10.15 16.00
C VAL A 129 8.77 10.30 17.31
N LYS A 130 8.12 10.89 18.30
CA LYS A 130 8.70 10.97 19.65
C LYS A 130 8.70 9.56 20.26
N THR A 131 9.85 9.06 20.55
CA THR A 131 10.06 7.87 21.39
C THR A 131 9.61 8.12 22.83
#